data_802e0c0dc11001a1db224de32cb5ea87
#
_entry.id   802e0c0dc11001a1db224de32cb5ea87
#
_cell.length_a   1.000
_cell.length_b   1.000
_cell.length_c   1.000
_cell.angle_alpha   90.00
_cell.angle_beta   90.00
_cell.angle_gamma   90.00
#
_symmetry.space_group_name_H-M   'P 1'
#
loop_
_entity.id
_entity.type
_entity.pdbx_description
1 polymer ?
#
loop_
_entity_poly.entity_id
_entity_poly.type
_entity_poly.pdbx_seq_one_letter_code
_entity_poly.pdbx_strand_id
1 'polypeptide(L)'
;MWVLRAGVVFVCAATCLMAQGKQDNNDGPRNDKARNTYQAALELLHEGRMVAALGEFKKADKQDGGHCLACQREMIHSGTRLGDWKVAELGAEEMIADAQEPKRSSIAHYQLALVLMAEGFQKKKGDYFARAHEELAKALALAAESHANFPEAYFEDGRALAQLRKDDEARTQFEQFVKLRPEKNLNRQRAMRYLSNPQLARARMAPPFEITTLDGRQVSMDELQGKVVLLDFWATWCQPCREALPHIQKVAKKFEGELLVIISISVDTDQKKWKEFVLKNEMTWTQYFDGGFTGPVARSFDVYSIPHTFTIDADGVLQDEQIGDGSIDGKLKKLLTRAREMQATVTPEHAGTSVN
;
A
#
# COMPACT_ATOMS: atom_id res chain seq x y z
N MET A 1 -6.56 23.57 17.38
CA MET A 1 -5.97 22.33 17.93
C MET A 1 -6.80 21.17 17.36
N TRP A 2 -6.51 20.76 16.12
CA TRP A 2 -7.18 19.66 15.43
C TRP A 2 -6.21 18.49 15.41
N VAL A 3 -6.46 17.51 16.25
CA VAL A 3 -5.74 16.23 16.21
C VAL A 3 -6.32 15.44 15.05
N LEU A 4 -5.70 15.53 13.88
CA LEU A 4 -5.92 14.57 12.79
C LEU A 4 -5.38 13.22 13.28
N ARG A 5 -6.28 12.33 13.67
CA ARG A 5 -5.96 10.92 13.87
C ARG A 5 -5.49 10.38 12.53
N ALA A 6 -4.23 9.98 12.47
CA ALA A 6 -3.65 9.27 11.33
C ALA A 6 -4.49 8.02 11.04
N GLY A 7 -5.35 8.12 10.04
CA GLY A 7 -6.11 6.99 9.52
C GLY A 7 -5.16 6.13 8.69
N VAL A 8 -4.83 4.98 9.23
CA VAL A 8 -4.02 3.98 8.57
C VAL A 8 -4.87 3.29 7.51
N VAL A 9 -4.63 3.59 6.25
CA VAL A 9 -5.35 2.95 5.16
C VAL A 9 -4.43 2.09 4.33
N PHE A 10 -4.71 0.81 4.38
CA PHE A 10 -4.16 -0.20 3.48
C PHE A 10 -5.01 -0.27 2.22
N VAL A 11 -4.62 0.42 1.15
CA VAL A 11 -5.10 0.10 -0.19
C VAL A 11 -3.90 -0.40 -0.99
N CYS A 12 -3.48 -1.61 -0.68
CA CYS A 12 -2.41 -2.25 -1.44
C CYS A 12 -3.02 -3.35 -2.30
N ALA A 13 -2.87 -3.28 -3.56
CA ALA A 13 -3.21 -4.22 -4.63
C ALA A 13 -4.40 -3.85 -5.54
N ALA A 14 -5.42 -3.13 -5.07
CA ALA A 14 -6.57 -2.78 -5.93
C ALA A 14 -6.20 -1.80 -7.06
N THR A 15 -5.19 -0.95 -6.86
CA THR A 15 -4.77 0.03 -7.87
C THR A 15 -4.02 -0.59 -9.04
N CYS A 16 -3.39 -1.74 -8.88
CA CYS A 16 -2.65 -2.39 -9.97
C CYS A 16 -3.58 -3.07 -11.00
N LEU A 17 -4.76 -3.55 -10.58
CA LEU A 17 -5.76 -4.13 -11.50
C LEU A 17 -6.57 -3.05 -12.23
N MET A 18 -6.67 -1.84 -11.66
CA MET A 18 -7.41 -0.72 -12.28
C MET A 18 -6.62 -0.02 -13.39
N ALA A 19 -5.27 -0.16 -13.43
CA ALA A 19 -4.41 0.55 -14.39
C ALA A 19 -4.28 -0.15 -15.75
N GLN A 20 -4.78 -1.38 -15.92
CA GLN A 20 -4.64 -2.17 -17.16
C GLN A 20 -5.93 -2.44 -17.93
N GLY A 21 -7.09 -2.06 -17.39
CA GLY A 21 -8.32 -2.03 -18.17
C GLY A 21 -8.37 -0.73 -18.98
N LYS A 22 -8.45 -0.78 -20.31
CA LYS A 22 -9.00 0.34 -21.10
C LYS A 22 -10.25 0.80 -20.34
N GLN A 23 -10.29 2.09 -19.91
CA GLN A 23 -11.53 2.69 -19.43
C GLN A 23 -12.57 2.46 -20.54
N ASP A 24 -13.47 1.53 -20.30
CA ASP A 24 -14.64 1.42 -21.13
C ASP A 24 -15.37 2.75 -20.98
N ASN A 25 -15.61 3.44 -22.07
CA ASN A 25 -16.31 4.75 -22.11
C ASN A 25 -17.71 4.70 -21.47
N ASN A 26 -18.12 3.56 -20.94
CA ASN A 26 -19.43 3.27 -20.38
C ASN A 26 -19.47 3.23 -18.82
N ASP A 27 -18.32 3.38 -18.13
CA ASP A 27 -18.24 3.31 -16.66
C ASP A 27 -18.63 4.63 -15.96
N GLY A 28 -18.67 5.74 -16.71
CA GLY A 28 -18.99 7.07 -16.20
C GLY A 28 -20.50 7.32 -16.04
N PRO A 29 -20.88 8.46 -15.45
CA PRO A 29 -22.28 8.82 -15.29
C PRO A 29 -23.02 8.91 -16.62
N ARG A 30 -24.25 8.40 -16.67
CA ARG A 30 -25.07 8.27 -17.88
C ARG A 30 -25.77 9.57 -18.26
N ASN A 31 -26.15 10.40 -17.26
CA ASN A 31 -26.83 11.66 -17.50
C ASN A 31 -25.93 12.88 -17.31
N ASP A 32 -26.28 14.01 -17.99
CA ASP A 32 -25.45 15.21 -18.00
C ASP A 32 -25.25 15.84 -16.63
N LYS A 33 -26.28 15.82 -15.78
CA LYS A 33 -26.23 16.41 -14.45
C LYS A 33 -25.21 15.63 -13.57
N ALA A 34 -25.25 14.31 -13.62
CA ALA A 34 -24.31 13.46 -12.92
C ALA A 34 -22.90 13.62 -13.48
N ARG A 35 -22.73 13.73 -14.81
CA ARG A 35 -21.42 14.00 -15.44
C ARG A 35 -20.81 15.30 -14.95
N ASN A 36 -21.56 16.38 -14.93
CA ASN A 36 -21.06 17.68 -14.44
C ASN A 36 -20.64 17.61 -12.96
N THR A 37 -21.44 16.93 -12.13
CA THR A 37 -21.11 16.73 -10.71
C THR A 37 -19.86 15.87 -10.54
N TYR A 38 -19.70 14.80 -11.34
CA TYR A 38 -18.52 13.95 -11.33
C TYR A 38 -17.24 14.70 -11.75
N GLN A 39 -17.32 15.55 -12.79
CA GLN A 39 -16.19 16.38 -13.22
C GLN A 39 -15.78 17.38 -12.12
N ALA A 40 -16.73 18.04 -11.48
CA ALA A 40 -16.45 18.92 -10.35
C ALA A 40 -15.80 18.15 -9.17
N ALA A 41 -16.20 16.90 -8.93
CA ALA A 41 -15.57 16.04 -7.93
C ALA A 41 -14.11 15.72 -8.27
N LEU A 42 -13.79 15.45 -9.55
CA LEU A 42 -12.42 15.22 -9.99
C LEU A 42 -11.55 16.47 -9.85
N GLU A 43 -12.07 17.66 -10.12
CA GLU A 43 -11.37 18.93 -9.90
C GLU A 43 -11.04 19.12 -8.43
N LEU A 44 -12.01 18.89 -7.53
CA LEU A 44 -11.80 18.95 -6.08
C LEU A 44 -10.74 17.95 -5.61
N LEU A 45 -10.72 16.76 -6.19
CA LEU A 45 -9.72 15.74 -5.88
C LEU A 45 -8.32 16.20 -6.32
N HIS A 46 -8.22 16.79 -7.51
CA HIS A 46 -6.97 17.37 -8.04
C HIS A 46 -6.45 18.53 -7.16
N GLU A 47 -7.36 19.33 -6.59
CA GLU A 47 -7.04 20.39 -5.62
C GLU A 47 -6.65 19.84 -4.22
N GLY A 48 -6.66 18.53 -4.02
CA GLY A 48 -6.40 17.92 -2.70
C GLY A 48 -7.58 18.00 -1.72
N ARG A 49 -8.75 18.45 -2.14
CA ARG A 49 -9.97 18.63 -1.33
C ARG A 49 -10.81 17.36 -1.27
N MET A 50 -10.19 16.28 -0.83
CA MET A 50 -10.75 14.92 -0.89
C MET A 50 -12.12 14.78 -0.17
N VAL A 51 -12.31 15.42 0.98
CA VAL A 51 -13.59 15.37 1.72
C VAL A 51 -14.73 15.96 0.88
N ALA A 52 -14.48 17.09 0.22
CA ALA A 52 -15.47 17.71 -0.66
C ALA A 52 -15.70 16.86 -1.92
N ALA A 53 -14.62 16.32 -2.51
CA ALA A 53 -14.70 15.43 -3.67
C ALA A 53 -15.56 14.19 -3.37
N LEU A 54 -15.38 13.54 -2.22
CA LEU A 54 -16.16 12.38 -1.80
C LEU A 54 -17.66 12.70 -1.73
N GLY A 55 -18.02 13.87 -1.20
CA GLY A 55 -19.42 14.36 -1.18
C GLY A 55 -20.01 14.51 -2.57
N GLU A 56 -19.25 15.05 -3.52
CA GLU A 56 -19.72 15.22 -4.91
C GLU A 56 -19.72 13.89 -5.69
N PHE A 57 -18.80 12.94 -5.46
CA PHE A 57 -18.88 11.59 -6.05
C PHE A 57 -20.15 10.87 -5.62
N LYS A 58 -20.46 10.87 -4.33
CA LYS A 58 -21.71 10.30 -3.79
C LYS A 58 -22.95 10.96 -4.37
N LYS A 59 -22.93 12.27 -4.57
CA LYS A 59 -24.03 13.00 -5.19
C LYS A 59 -24.18 12.69 -6.68
N ALA A 60 -23.06 12.55 -7.41
CA ALA A 60 -23.06 12.18 -8.82
C ALA A 60 -23.64 10.76 -9.02
N ASP A 61 -23.23 9.80 -8.19
CA ASP A 61 -23.78 8.45 -8.22
C ASP A 61 -25.29 8.43 -7.96
N LYS A 62 -25.74 9.11 -6.91
CA LYS A 62 -27.18 9.26 -6.62
C LYS A 62 -27.96 9.92 -7.77
N GLN A 63 -27.38 10.92 -8.46
CA GLN A 63 -28.00 11.56 -9.63
C GLN A 63 -28.08 10.62 -10.82
N ASP A 64 -27.17 9.63 -10.90
CA ASP A 64 -27.16 8.59 -11.94
C ASP A 64 -27.97 7.35 -11.55
N GLY A 65 -28.73 7.43 -10.45
CA GLY A 65 -29.59 6.35 -9.96
C GLY A 65 -28.84 5.23 -9.21
N GLY A 66 -27.62 5.48 -8.73
CA GLY A 66 -26.79 4.48 -8.09
C GLY A 66 -26.05 3.56 -9.08
N HIS A 67 -25.89 3.97 -10.34
CA HIS A 67 -25.33 3.14 -11.41
C HIS A 67 -24.03 3.70 -12.02
N CYS A 68 -23.41 4.68 -11.36
CA CYS A 68 -22.18 5.28 -11.82
C CYS A 68 -20.96 4.51 -11.30
N LEU A 69 -20.51 3.50 -12.01
CA LEU A 69 -19.37 2.66 -11.61
C LEU A 69 -18.09 3.47 -11.30
N ALA A 70 -17.83 4.53 -12.09
CA ALA A 70 -16.71 5.43 -11.82
C ALA A 70 -16.88 6.18 -10.50
N CYS A 71 -18.10 6.63 -10.17
CA CYS A 71 -18.40 7.28 -8.89
C CYS A 71 -18.23 6.32 -7.72
N GLN A 72 -18.74 5.09 -7.85
CA GLN A 72 -18.63 4.03 -6.83
C GLN A 72 -17.17 3.68 -6.52
N ARG A 73 -16.32 3.58 -7.55
CA ARG A 73 -14.87 3.37 -7.39
C ARG A 73 -14.22 4.52 -6.60
N GLU A 74 -14.56 5.76 -6.91
CA GLU A 74 -14.05 6.92 -6.18
C GLU A 74 -14.61 7.01 -4.76
N MET A 75 -15.85 6.60 -4.52
CA MET A 75 -16.42 6.46 -3.17
C MET A 75 -15.64 5.43 -2.35
N ILE A 76 -15.34 4.26 -2.91
CA ILE A 76 -14.51 3.24 -2.27
C ILE A 76 -13.13 3.81 -1.96
N HIS A 77 -12.44 4.37 -2.95
CA HIS A 77 -11.08 4.87 -2.81
C HIS A 77 -10.99 6.02 -1.80
N SER A 78 -11.75 7.08 -2.02
CA SER A 78 -11.70 8.27 -1.16
C SER A 78 -12.29 8.02 0.22
N GLY A 79 -13.37 7.22 0.31
CA GLY A 79 -13.99 6.82 1.58
C GLY A 79 -13.02 6.03 2.45
N THR A 80 -12.35 5.04 1.87
CA THR A 80 -11.34 4.24 2.55
C THR A 80 -10.18 5.12 3.06
N ARG A 81 -9.68 6.04 2.22
CA ARG A 81 -8.60 6.97 2.61
C ARG A 81 -8.98 7.93 3.74
N LEU A 82 -10.21 8.38 3.76
CA LEU A 82 -10.73 9.28 4.80
C LEU A 82 -11.20 8.53 6.07
N GLY A 83 -11.28 7.19 6.01
CA GLY A 83 -11.90 6.40 7.06
C GLY A 83 -13.41 6.57 7.15
N ASP A 84 -14.04 7.06 6.08
CA ASP A 84 -15.50 7.08 5.93
C ASP A 84 -15.98 5.72 5.40
N TRP A 85 -15.90 4.72 6.29
CA TRP A 85 -16.22 3.33 5.99
C TRP A 85 -17.63 3.17 5.44
N LYS A 86 -18.57 3.97 5.94
CA LYS A 86 -19.96 3.92 5.49
C LYS A 86 -20.09 4.26 4.00
N VAL A 87 -19.34 5.25 3.52
CA VAL A 87 -19.37 5.62 2.10
C VAL A 87 -18.57 4.62 1.27
N ALA A 88 -17.46 4.10 1.78
CA ALA A 88 -16.68 3.09 1.09
C ALA A 88 -17.44 1.77 0.94
N GLU A 89 -18.09 1.28 2.00
CA GLU A 89 -18.96 0.08 1.94
C GLU A 89 -20.13 0.30 0.98
N LEU A 90 -20.81 1.46 1.06
CA LEU A 90 -21.91 1.80 0.16
C LEU A 90 -21.50 1.70 -1.32
N GLY A 91 -20.37 2.31 -1.70
CA GLY A 91 -19.88 2.22 -3.07
C GLY A 91 -19.62 0.80 -3.54
N ALA A 92 -19.08 -0.06 -2.66
CA ALA A 92 -18.84 -1.47 -2.99
C ALA A 92 -20.14 -2.28 -3.07
N GLU A 93 -21.11 -2.02 -2.20
CA GLU A 93 -22.43 -2.67 -2.22
C GLU A 93 -23.22 -2.29 -3.48
N GLU A 94 -23.18 -1.04 -3.92
CA GLU A 94 -23.78 -0.58 -5.17
C GLU A 94 -23.11 -1.25 -6.38
N MET A 95 -21.76 -1.39 -6.39
CA MET A 95 -21.06 -2.17 -7.41
C MET A 95 -21.52 -3.64 -7.47
N ILE A 96 -21.78 -4.26 -6.33
CA ILE A 96 -22.30 -5.65 -6.27
C ILE A 96 -23.72 -5.70 -6.85
N ALA A 97 -24.59 -4.75 -6.49
CA ALA A 97 -25.94 -4.68 -6.98
C ALA A 97 -26.03 -4.48 -8.50
N ASP A 98 -25.08 -3.72 -9.07
CA ASP A 98 -25.01 -3.44 -10.51
C ASP A 98 -24.34 -4.56 -11.33
N ALA A 99 -23.59 -5.43 -10.69
CA ALA A 99 -22.82 -6.46 -11.37
C ALA A 99 -23.71 -7.62 -11.82
N GLN A 100 -24.05 -7.65 -13.10
CA GLN A 100 -24.92 -8.71 -13.65
C GLN A 100 -24.15 -9.94 -14.12
N GLU A 101 -22.84 -9.80 -14.40
CA GLU A 101 -22.01 -10.89 -14.88
C GLU A 101 -21.12 -11.44 -13.75
N PRO A 102 -20.90 -12.77 -13.66
CA PRO A 102 -20.09 -13.38 -12.60
C PRO A 102 -18.71 -12.76 -12.44
N LYS A 103 -18.05 -12.41 -13.55
CA LYS A 103 -16.75 -11.75 -13.54
C LYS A 103 -16.80 -10.35 -12.89
N ARG A 104 -17.81 -9.54 -13.20
CA ARG A 104 -17.98 -8.20 -12.60
C ARG A 104 -18.36 -8.31 -11.14
N SER A 105 -19.26 -9.24 -10.81
CA SER A 105 -19.68 -9.53 -9.45
C SER A 105 -18.49 -10.02 -8.58
N SER A 106 -17.62 -10.88 -9.12
CA SER A 106 -16.39 -11.31 -8.46
C SER A 106 -15.50 -10.10 -8.07
N ILE A 107 -15.30 -9.15 -8.99
CA ILE A 107 -14.51 -7.94 -8.73
C ILE A 107 -15.19 -7.06 -7.66
N ALA A 108 -16.52 -6.91 -7.70
CA ALA A 108 -17.26 -6.09 -6.75
C ALA A 108 -17.19 -6.67 -5.31
N HIS A 109 -17.35 -7.98 -5.14
CA HIS A 109 -17.17 -8.67 -3.86
C HIS A 109 -15.73 -8.53 -3.33
N TYR A 110 -14.74 -8.61 -4.22
CA TYR A 110 -13.35 -8.36 -3.85
C TYR A 110 -13.13 -6.92 -3.35
N GLN A 111 -13.73 -5.91 -3.98
CA GLN A 111 -13.64 -4.52 -3.53
C GLN A 111 -14.25 -4.33 -2.13
N LEU A 112 -15.41 -4.91 -1.87
CA LEU A 112 -16.02 -4.88 -0.52
C LEU A 112 -15.11 -5.55 0.50
N ALA A 113 -14.52 -6.68 0.15
CA ALA A 113 -13.59 -7.37 1.04
C ALA A 113 -12.37 -6.50 1.40
N LEU A 114 -11.81 -5.76 0.43
CA LEU A 114 -10.69 -4.85 0.69
C LEU A 114 -11.08 -3.70 1.64
N VAL A 115 -12.28 -3.14 1.49
CA VAL A 115 -12.81 -2.12 2.42
C VAL A 115 -12.89 -2.72 3.82
N LEU A 116 -13.48 -3.89 3.96
CA LEU A 116 -13.62 -4.59 5.25
C LEU A 116 -12.27 -4.94 5.88
N MET A 117 -11.30 -5.38 5.08
CA MET A 117 -9.92 -5.60 5.55
C MET A 117 -9.31 -4.33 6.12
N ALA A 118 -9.41 -3.21 5.40
CA ALA A 118 -8.88 -1.92 5.82
C ALA A 118 -9.55 -1.43 7.13
N GLU A 119 -10.87 -1.53 7.20
CA GLU A 119 -11.65 -1.18 8.40
C GLU A 119 -11.30 -2.07 9.59
N GLY A 120 -11.12 -3.37 9.36
CA GLY A 120 -10.70 -4.34 10.37
C GLY A 120 -9.33 -4.02 10.96
N PHE A 121 -8.37 -3.64 10.13
CA PHE A 121 -7.05 -3.19 10.59
C PHE A 121 -7.13 -1.89 11.40
N GLN A 122 -7.93 -0.92 10.95
CA GLN A 122 -8.07 0.35 11.66
C GLN A 122 -8.78 0.18 13.00
N LYS A 123 -9.89 -0.55 13.01
CA LYS A 123 -10.71 -0.76 14.22
C LYS A 123 -10.19 -1.87 15.13
N LYS A 124 -9.25 -2.69 14.65
CA LYS A 124 -8.70 -3.86 15.34
C LYS A 124 -9.79 -4.84 15.79
N LYS A 125 -10.75 -5.12 14.92
CA LYS A 125 -11.90 -5.99 15.21
C LYS A 125 -11.97 -7.17 14.25
N GLY A 126 -12.08 -8.39 14.80
CA GLY A 126 -12.11 -9.64 14.06
C GLY A 126 -13.32 -9.79 13.13
N ASP A 127 -14.47 -9.22 13.50
CA ASP A 127 -15.72 -9.35 12.72
C ASP A 127 -15.57 -8.84 11.27
N TYR A 128 -14.78 -7.79 11.06
CA TYR A 128 -14.52 -7.29 9.71
C TYR A 128 -13.69 -8.26 8.87
N PHE A 129 -12.73 -8.96 9.48
CA PHE A 129 -11.95 -9.97 8.77
C PHE A 129 -12.78 -11.20 8.44
N ALA A 130 -13.76 -11.56 9.30
CA ALA A 130 -14.71 -12.63 9.00
C ALA A 130 -15.61 -12.26 7.81
N ARG A 131 -16.20 -11.07 7.80
CA ARG A 131 -16.96 -10.56 6.65
C ARG A 131 -16.10 -10.47 5.39
N ALA A 132 -14.85 -10.01 5.51
CA ALA A 132 -13.92 -9.95 4.37
C ALA A 132 -13.66 -11.35 3.79
N HIS A 133 -13.45 -12.36 4.62
CA HIS A 133 -13.29 -13.75 4.19
C HIS A 133 -14.54 -14.26 3.44
N GLU A 134 -15.75 -13.99 3.94
CA GLU A 134 -16.98 -14.35 3.26
C GLU A 134 -17.11 -13.73 1.88
N GLU A 135 -16.77 -12.42 1.75
CA GLU A 135 -16.80 -11.71 0.48
C GLU A 135 -15.72 -12.23 -0.49
N LEU A 136 -14.52 -12.57 0.01
CA LEU A 136 -13.45 -13.17 -0.80
C LEU A 136 -13.83 -14.57 -1.28
N ALA A 137 -14.48 -15.38 -0.45
CA ALA A 137 -14.99 -16.67 -0.86
C ALA A 137 -16.04 -16.57 -1.99
N LYS A 138 -16.96 -15.58 -1.92
CA LYS A 138 -17.90 -15.28 -3.01
C LYS A 138 -17.16 -14.83 -4.28
N ALA A 139 -16.18 -13.94 -4.13
CA ALA A 139 -15.38 -13.48 -5.26
C ALA A 139 -14.66 -14.62 -5.97
N LEU A 140 -14.08 -15.57 -5.23
CA LEU A 140 -13.40 -16.75 -5.78
C LEU A 140 -14.38 -17.71 -6.47
N ALA A 141 -15.55 -17.95 -5.88
CA ALA A 141 -16.59 -18.81 -6.48
C ALA A 141 -17.08 -18.25 -7.82
N LEU A 142 -17.39 -16.95 -7.87
CA LEU A 142 -17.83 -16.25 -9.09
C LEU A 142 -16.72 -16.18 -10.15
N ALA A 143 -15.46 -16.02 -9.75
CA ALA A 143 -14.34 -16.09 -10.66
C ALA A 143 -14.21 -17.47 -11.30
N ALA A 144 -14.36 -18.54 -10.53
CA ALA A 144 -14.35 -19.92 -11.01
C ALA A 144 -15.51 -20.20 -11.99
N GLU A 145 -16.70 -19.70 -11.70
CA GLU A 145 -17.89 -19.80 -12.57
C GLU A 145 -17.63 -19.13 -13.95
N SER A 146 -16.93 -17.99 -13.95
CA SER A 146 -16.56 -17.29 -15.18
C SER A 146 -15.28 -17.82 -15.86
N HIS A 147 -14.74 -18.95 -15.39
CA HIS A 147 -13.45 -19.50 -15.82
C HIS A 147 -12.29 -18.50 -15.74
N ALA A 148 -12.37 -17.53 -14.83
CA ALA A 148 -11.35 -16.53 -14.57
C ALA A 148 -10.47 -16.95 -13.38
N ASN A 149 -9.17 -16.72 -13.49
CA ASN A 149 -8.29 -16.80 -12.32
C ASN A 149 -8.31 -15.45 -11.60
N PHE A 150 -8.44 -15.49 -10.27
CA PHE A 150 -8.38 -14.29 -9.44
C PHE A 150 -7.37 -14.49 -8.29
N PRO A 151 -6.06 -14.53 -8.61
CA PRO A 151 -5.03 -14.81 -7.61
C PRO A 151 -5.03 -13.83 -6.44
N GLU A 152 -5.31 -12.55 -6.67
CA GLU A 152 -5.34 -11.52 -5.61
C GLU A 152 -6.35 -11.85 -4.52
N ALA A 153 -7.49 -12.44 -4.88
CA ALA A 153 -8.49 -12.85 -3.90
C ALA A 153 -7.97 -13.96 -2.97
N TYR A 154 -7.18 -14.91 -3.49
CA TYR A 154 -6.50 -15.91 -2.64
C TYR A 154 -5.50 -15.26 -1.68
N PHE A 155 -4.73 -14.27 -2.14
CA PHE A 155 -3.76 -13.60 -1.29
C PHE A 155 -4.43 -12.84 -0.14
N GLU A 156 -5.48 -12.07 -0.44
CA GLU A 156 -6.21 -11.31 0.59
C GLU A 156 -7.02 -12.22 1.50
N ASP A 157 -7.57 -13.34 0.99
CA ASP A 157 -8.26 -14.33 1.82
C ASP A 157 -7.31 -15.02 2.81
N GLY A 158 -6.12 -15.38 2.36
CA GLY A 158 -5.06 -15.87 3.26
C GLY A 158 -4.74 -14.86 4.38
N ARG A 159 -4.72 -13.57 4.06
CA ARG A 159 -4.51 -12.51 5.07
C ARG A 159 -5.70 -12.38 6.03
N ALA A 160 -6.94 -12.43 5.54
CA ALA A 160 -8.15 -12.39 6.36
C ALA A 160 -8.20 -13.58 7.34
N LEU A 161 -7.95 -14.78 6.84
CA LEU A 161 -7.89 -16.02 7.64
C LEU A 161 -6.75 -15.97 8.68
N ALA A 162 -5.59 -15.44 8.32
CA ALA A 162 -4.51 -15.25 9.28
C ALA A 162 -4.90 -14.30 10.42
N GLN A 163 -5.63 -13.21 10.15
CA GLN A 163 -6.18 -12.33 11.19
C GLN A 163 -7.15 -13.06 12.12
N LEU A 164 -7.91 -14.02 11.59
CA LEU A 164 -8.83 -14.88 12.33
C LEU A 164 -8.14 -16.03 13.08
N ARG A 165 -6.80 -16.13 13.03
CA ARG A 165 -6.01 -17.23 13.60
C ARG A 165 -6.29 -18.61 12.97
N LYS A 166 -6.80 -18.64 11.77
CA LYS A 166 -7.06 -19.85 10.97
C LYS A 166 -5.83 -20.12 10.08
N ASP A 167 -4.70 -20.45 10.69
CA ASP A 167 -3.40 -20.48 10.02
C ASP A 167 -3.28 -21.57 8.93
N ASP A 168 -3.93 -22.72 9.11
CA ASP A 168 -3.91 -23.80 8.10
C ASP A 168 -4.74 -23.42 6.87
N GLU A 169 -5.93 -22.81 7.08
CA GLU A 169 -6.76 -22.30 5.99
C GLU A 169 -6.03 -21.17 5.26
N ALA A 170 -5.39 -20.24 5.98
CA ALA A 170 -4.58 -19.17 5.42
C ALA A 170 -3.42 -19.70 4.57
N ARG A 171 -2.72 -20.74 5.04
CA ARG A 171 -1.66 -21.42 4.31
C ARG A 171 -2.17 -21.93 2.96
N THR A 172 -3.29 -22.60 2.95
CA THR A 172 -3.91 -23.13 1.71
C THR A 172 -4.14 -22.01 0.69
N GLN A 173 -4.64 -20.86 1.12
CA GLN A 173 -4.87 -19.71 0.23
C GLN A 173 -3.57 -19.12 -0.32
N PHE A 174 -2.53 -18.96 0.52
CA PHE A 174 -1.22 -18.50 0.06
C PHE A 174 -0.55 -19.47 -0.92
N GLU A 175 -0.68 -20.79 -0.72
CA GLU A 175 -0.19 -21.80 -1.66
C GLU A 175 -0.86 -21.68 -3.03
N GLN A 176 -2.18 -21.49 -3.07
CA GLN A 176 -2.91 -21.24 -4.33
C GLN A 176 -2.42 -19.97 -5.02
N PHE A 177 -2.25 -18.89 -4.27
CA PHE A 177 -1.71 -17.65 -4.83
C PHE A 177 -0.31 -17.83 -5.43
N VAL A 178 0.60 -18.47 -4.69
CA VAL A 178 1.98 -18.74 -5.13
C VAL A 178 2.00 -19.59 -6.39
N LYS A 179 1.13 -20.59 -6.49
CA LYS A 179 1.01 -21.44 -7.68
C LYS A 179 0.54 -20.66 -8.92
N LEU A 180 -0.31 -19.66 -8.74
CA LEU A 180 -0.92 -18.90 -9.84
C LEU A 180 -0.09 -17.68 -10.28
N ARG A 181 0.93 -17.27 -9.52
CA ARG A 181 1.73 -16.07 -9.81
C ARG A 181 3.17 -16.41 -10.21
N PRO A 182 3.73 -15.72 -11.22
CA PRO A 182 5.11 -15.90 -11.63
C PRO A 182 6.09 -15.46 -10.53
N GLU A 183 7.33 -15.95 -10.56
CA GLU A 183 8.38 -15.69 -9.55
C GLU A 183 8.67 -14.20 -9.34
N LYS A 184 8.61 -13.39 -10.39
CA LYS A 184 8.84 -11.94 -10.32
C LYS A 184 7.68 -11.15 -9.70
N ASN A 185 6.57 -11.79 -9.33
CA ASN A 185 5.46 -11.08 -8.70
C ASN A 185 5.82 -10.72 -7.25
N LEU A 186 5.77 -9.42 -6.91
CA LEU A 186 6.16 -8.90 -5.60
C LEU A 186 5.35 -9.50 -4.44
N ASN A 187 4.04 -9.71 -4.63
CA ASN A 187 3.21 -10.33 -3.61
C ASN A 187 3.46 -11.85 -3.49
N ARG A 188 3.99 -12.50 -4.53
CA ARG A 188 4.37 -13.93 -4.44
C ARG A 188 5.49 -14.15 -3.44
N GLN A 189 6.52 -13.31 -3.46
CA GLN A 189 7.61 -13.38 -2.48
C GLN A 189 7.08 -13.15 -1.05
N ARG A 190 6.16 -12.21 -0.91
CA ARG A 190 5.50 -11.96 0.37
C ARG A 190 4.68 -13.17 0.85
N ALA A 191 3.90 -13.81 -0.03
CA ALA A 191 3.15 -15.02 0.29
C ALA A 191 4.07 -16.16 0.70
N MET A 192 5.23 -16.33 0.05
CA MET A 192 6.26 -17.30 0.45
C MET A 192 6.74 -17.07 1.88
N ARG A 193 6.96 -15.81 2.29
CA ARG A 193 7.30 -15.48 3.68
C ARG A 193 6.17 -15.80 4.66
N TYR A 194 4.91 -15.59 4.27
CA TYR A 194 3.75 -15.95 5.09
C TYR A 194 3.61 -17.46 5.27
N LEU A 195 3.98 -18.26 4.25
CA LEU A 195 4.04 -19.72 4.35
C LEU A 195 5.10 -20.19 5.35
N SER A 196 6.26 -19.50 5.41
CA SER A 196 7.31 -19.82 6.38
C SER A 196 7.05 -19.24 7.77
N ASN A 197 6.40 -18.08 7.87
CA ASN A 197 6.05 -17.42 9.13
C ASN A 197 4.64 -16.77 9.04
N PRO A 198 3.58 -17.52 9.40
CA PRO A 198 2.20 -17.02 9.32
C PRO A 198 1.91 -15.76 10.15
N GLN A 199 2.72 -15.48 11.18
CA GLN A 199 2.54 -14.28 12.00
C GLN A 199 2.77 -12.99 11.19
N LEU A 200 3.61 -13.04 10.15
CA LEU A 200 3.84 -11.89 9.25
C LEU A 200 2.58 -11.50 8.47
N ALA A 201 1.70 -12.46 8.17
CA ALA A 201 0.43 -12.16 7.52
C ALA A 201 -0.53 -11.33 8.40
N ARG A 202 -0.31 -11.31 9.71
CA ARG A 202 -1.06 -10.49 10.68
C ARG A 202 -0.46 -9.12 10.90
N ALA A 203 0.79 -8.93 10.49
CA ALA A 203 1.50 -7.67 10.64
C ALA A 203 1.12 -6.66 9.54
N ARG A 204 1.30 -5.39 9.83
CA ARG A 204 1.21 -4.33 8.83
C ARG A 204 2.47 -4.35 7.96
N MET A 205 2.48 -5.15 6.92
CA MET A 205 3.60 -5.20 5.99
C MET A 205 3.68 -3.93 5.15
N ALA A 206 4.90 -3.44 4.94
CA ALA A 206 5.12 -2.33 3.99
C ALA A 206 4.68 -2.74 2.57
N PRO A 207 4.08 -1.83 1.78
CA PRO A 207 3.80 -2.09 0.38
C PRO A 207 5.04 -2.56 -0.38
N PRO A 208 4.94 -3.57 -1.24
CA PRO A 208 6.07 -3.98 -2.05
C PRO A 208 6.35 -2.95 -3.15
N PHE A 209 7.62 -2.69 -3.43
CA PHE A 209 8.05 -1.85 -4.54
C PHE A 209 9.33 -2.40 -5.18
N GLU A 210 9.53 -2.02 -6.43
CA GLU A 210 10.78 -2.18 -7.16
C GLU A 210 11.09 -0.84 -7.84
N ILE A 211 12.27 -0.30 -7.63
CA ILE A 211 12.70 1.02 -8.10
C ILE A 211 14.06 0.97 -8.81
N THR A 212 14.25 1.87 -9.77
CA THR A 212 15.57 2.15 -10.34
C THR A 212 16.12 3.42 -9.71
N THR A 213 17.17 3.30 -8.93
CA THR A 213 17.78 4.41 -8.18
C THR A 213 18.51 5.39 -9.10
N LEU A 214 18.91 6.56 -8.56
CA LEU A 214 19.65 7.60 -9.32
C LEU A 214 20.96 7.07 -9.93
N ASP A 215 21.63 6.15 -9.26
CA ASP A 215 22.87 5.50 -9.72
C ASP A 215 22.63 4.26 -10.61
N GLY A 216 21.36 4.00 -10.98
CA GLY A 216 20.95 2.95 -11.92
C GLY A 216 20.80 1.56 -11.32
N ARG A 217 20.95 1.38 -10.01
CA ARG A 217 20.71 0.09 -9.34
C ARG A 217 19.22 -0.20 -9.27
N GLN A 218 18.85 -1.48 -9.43
CA GLN A 218 17.53 -1.97 -9.08
C GLN A 218 17.49 -2.24 -7.58
N VAL A 219 16.45 -1.82 -6.91
CA VAL A 219 16.21 -2.06 -5.49
C VAL A 219 14.76 -2.48 -5.28
N SER A 220 14.55 -3.62 -4.65
CA SER A 220 13.21 -4.10 -4.29
C SER A 220 13.09 -4.29 -2.78
N MET A 221 11.85 -4.30 -2.28
CA MET A 221 11.60 -4.61 -0.85
C MET A 221 12.13 -5.99 -0.45
N ASP A 222 12.17 -6.96 -1.37
CA ASP A 222 12.64 -8.31 -1.07
C ASP A 222 14.17 -8.37 -0.89
N GLU A 223 14.94 -7.54 -1.64
CA GLU A 223 16.40 -7.41 -1.47
C GLU A 223 16.78 -6.68 -0.17
N LEU A 224 15.81 -5.97 0.42
CA LEU A 224 16.00 -5.26 1.69
C LEU A 224 15.64 -6.12 2.92
N GLN A 225 15.25 -7.38 2.70
CA GLN A 225 14.98 -8.29 3.81
C GLN A 225 16.21 -8.44 4.73
N GLY A 226 15.97 -8.47 6.03
CA GLY A 226 17.02 -8.48 7.05
C GLY A 226 17.61 -7.10 7.37
N LYS A 227 17.17 -6.05 6.67
CA LYS A 227 17.58 -4.66 6.90
C LYS A 227 16.42 -3.81 7.41
N VAL A 228 16.74 -2.82 8.23
CA VAL A 228 15.80 -1.74 8.58
C VAL A 228 15.77 -0.74 7.44
N VAL A 229 14.56 -0.33 7.02
CA VAL A 229 14.42 0.63 5.92
C VAL A 229 13.75 1.90 6.44
N LEU A 230 14.34 3.04 6.11
CA LEU A 230 13.75 4.37 6.27
C LEU A 230 13.39 4.89 4.89
N LEU A 231 12.10 5.02 4.61
CA LEU A 231 11.60 5.74 3.44
C LEU A 231 11.33 7.19 3.83
N ASP A 232 11.84 8.11 3.03
CA ASP A 232 11.67 9.55 3.21
C ASP A 232 11.07 10.16 1.93
N PHE A 233 9.79 10.55 2.00
CA PHE A 233 9.10 11.20 0.89
C PHE A 233 9.26 12.71 0.98
N TRP A 234 9.81 13.31 -0.06
CA TRP A 234 10.20 14.70 -0.08
C TRP A 234 10.10 15.35 -1.48
N ALA A 235 10.37 16.65 -1.58
CA ALA A 235 10.56 17.32 -2.87
C ALA A 235 11.46 18.56 -2.73
N THR A 236 12.06 18.98 -3.83
CA THR A 236 12.96 20.17 -3.87
C THR A 236 12.25 21.48 -3.55
N TRP A 237 10.96 21.57 -3.85
CA TRP A 237 10.11 22.74 -3.55
C TRP A 237 9.51 22.72 -2.14
N CYS A 238 9.61 21.61 -1.42
CA CYS A 238 9.08 21.46 -0.07
C CYS A 238 10.03 22.09 0.96
N GLN A 239 9.68 23.24 1.51
CA GLN A 239 10.53 23.91 2.49
C GLN A 239 10.74 23.11 3.77
N PRO A 240 9.70 22.52 4.43
CA PRO A 240 9.91 21.70 5.62
C PRO A 240 10.81 20.49 5.35
N CYS A 241 10.74 19.89 4.14
CA CYS A 241 11.61 18.78 3.76
C CYS A 241 13.08 19.21 3.69
N ARG A 242 13.35 20.39 3.14
CA ARG A 242 14.72 20.96 3.08
C ARG A 242 15.27 21.28 4.47
N GLU A 243 14.41 21.71 5.38
CA GLU A 243 14.77 21.95 6.79
C GLU A 243 15.06 20.64 7.54
N ALA A 244 14.38 19.54 7.18
CA ALA A 244 14.61 18.21 7.73
C ALA A 244 15.87 17.51 7.15
N LEU A 245 16.35 17.91 5.96
CA LEU A 245 17.49 17.28 5.26
C LEU A 245 18.75 17.13 6.13
N PRO A 246 19.21 18.13 6.93
CA PRO A 246 20.36 17.96 7.80
C PRO A 246 20.18 16.85 8.85
N HIS A 247 18.93 16.55 9.25
CA HIS A 247 18.63 15.45 10.16
C HIS A 247 18.82 14.11 9.44
N ILE A 248 18.29 13.94 8.24
CA ILE A 248 18.47 12.72 7.43
C ILE A 248 19.97 12.48 7.14
N GLN A 249 20.74 13.52 6.82
CA GLN A 249 22.20 13.45 6.66
C GLN A 249 22.91 12.94 7.93
N LYS A 250 22.51 13.45 9.11
CA LYS A 250 23.03 12.96 10.40
C LYS A 250 22.68 11.50 10.64
N VAL A 251 21.44 11.07 10.33
CA VAL A 251 21.00 9.67 10.46
C VAL A 251 21.83 8.79 9.52
N ALA A 252 22.00 9.17 8.25
CA ALA A 252 22.80 8.45 7.28
C ALA A 252 24.24 8.24 7.76
N LYS A 253 24.88 9.29 8.25
CA LYS A 253 26.25 9.23 8.78
C LYS A 253 26.35 8.42 10.08
N LYS A 254 25.39 8.57 10.99
CA LYS A 254 25.37 7.91 12.31
C LYS A 254 25.23 6.41 12.22
N PHE A 255 24.49 5.91 11.25
CA PHE A 255 24.21 4.51 11.06
C PHE A 255 24.89 3.92 9.82
N GLU A 256 25.95 4.60 9.32
CA GLU A 256 26.78 4.09 8.23
C GLU A 256 27.41 2.74 8.61
N GLY A 257 27.34 1.78 7.68
CA GLY A 257 27.82 0.41 7.93
C GLY A 257 26.88 -0.48 8.76
N GLU A 258 25.75 0.06 9.25
CA GLU A 258 24.73 -0.69 9.95
C GLU A 258 23.72 -1.35 8.98
N LEU A 259 22.80 -2.14 9.53
CA LEU A 259 21.70 -2.75 8.77
C LEU A 259 20.58 -1.75 8.44
N LEU A 260 20.93 -0.50 8.17
CA LEU A 260 19.98 0.56 7.77
C LEU A 260 20.11 0.87 6.29
N VAL A 261 19.00 0.93 5.60
CA VAL A 261 18.89 1.47 4.25
C VAL A 261 17.96 2.68 4.28
N ILE A 262 18.46 3.83 3.87
CA ILE A 262 17.66 5.03 3.69
C ILE A 262 17.35 5.17 2.20
N ILE A 263 16.08 5.37 1.86
CA ILE A 263 15.62 5.64 0.50
C ILE A 263 14.82 6.92 0.52
N SER A 264 15.36 8.00 -0.07
CA SER A 264 14.60 9.23 -0.27
C SER A 264 13.87 9.17 -1.61
N ILE A 265 12.55 9.30 -1.55
CA ILE A 265 11.61 9.17 -2.66
C ILE A 265 11.09 10.57 -2.98
N SER A 266 11.51 11.11 -4.12
CA SER A 266 11.10 12.44 -4.53
C SER A 266 9.77 12.43 -5.27
N VAL A 267 8.84 13.28 -4.82
CA VAL A 267 7.59 13.57 -5.50
C VAL A 267 7.70 14.85 -6.36
N ASP A 268 8.91 15.23 -6.78
CA ASP A 268 9.11 16.25 -7.81
C ASP A 268 8.55 15.78 -9.16
N THR A 269 8.13 16.72 -9.99
CA THR A 269 7.75 16.47 -11.39
C THR A 269 8.85 16.86 -12.38
N ASP A 270 9.87 17.58 -11.93
CA ASP A 270 11.04 17.97 -12.71
C ASP A 270 12.28 17.18 -12.29
N GLN A 271 12.55 16.11 -13.04
CA GLN A 271 13.67 15.20 -12.76
C GLN A 271 15.03 15.90 -12.82
N LYS A 272 15.19 16.94 -13.67
CA LYS A 272 16.47 17.68 -13.80
C LYS A 272 16.74 18.47 -12.53
N LYS A 273 15.77 19.26 -12.06
CA LYS A 273 15.90 20.02 -10.81
C LYS A 273 16.15 19.12 -9.61
N TRP A 274 15.46 17.96 -9.55
CA TRP A 274 15.71 16.97 -8.51
C TRP A 274 17.14 16.46 -8.52
N LYS A 275 17.68 16.04 -9.69
CA LYS A 275 19.07 15.57 -9.81
C LYS A 275 20.08 16.63 -9.38
N GLU A 276 19.91 17.87 -9.84
CA GLU A 276 20.77 18.99 -9.49
C GLU A 276 20.77 19.25 -7.97
N PHE A 277 19.59 19.17 -7.32
CA PHE A 277 19.45 19.36 -5.89
C PHE A 277 20.14 18.24 -5.09
N VAL A 278 19.92 16.98 -5.47
CA VAL A 278 20.55 15.80 -4.84
C VAL A 278 22.08 15.92 -4.87
N LEU A 279 22.64 16.25 -6.04
CA LEU A 279 24.09 16.41 -6.21
C LEU A 279 24.63 17.60 -5.41
N LYS A 280 23.97 18.75 -5.48
CA LYS A 280 24.37 19.97 -4.76
C LYS A 280 24.39 19.81 -3.25
N ASN A 281 23.49 19.00 -2.70
CA ASN A 281 23.36 18.79 -1.26
C ASN A 281 24.02 17.48 -0.79
N GLU A 282 24.84 16.84 -1.63
CA GLU A 282 25.62 15.65 -1.29
C GLU A 282 24.77 14.53 -0.64
N MET A 283 23.56 14.27 -1.20
CA MET A 283 22.67 13.25 -0.72
C MET A 283 23.15 11.87 -1.20
N THR A 284 24.12 11.29 -0.49
CA THR A 284 24.87 10.08 -0.92
C THR A 284 24.13 8.76 -0.70
N TRP A 285 23.05 8.73 0.05
CA TRP A 285 22.21 7.53 0.23
C TRP A 285 21.26 7.34 -0.95
N THR A 286 20.52 6.23 -0.96
CA THR A 286 19.65 5.83 -2.08
C THR A 286 18.60 6.89 -2.41
N GLN A 287 18.57 7.33 -3.67
CA GLN A 287 17.66 8.35 -4.18
C GLN A 287 16.79 7.79 -5.30
N TYR A 288 15.48 8.07 -5.25
CA TYR A 288 14.53 7.66 -6.27
C TYR A 288 13.59 8.81 -6.66
N PHE A 289 13.32 8.94 -7.96
CA PHE A 289 12.39 9.92 -8.52
C PHE A 289 11.07 9.24 -8.88
N ASP A 290 10.01 9.56 -8.17
CA ASP A 290 8.69 8.94 -8.34
C ASP A 290 7.78 9.69 -9.34
N GLY A 291 8.14 10.94 -9.69
CA GLY A 291 7.43 11.75 -10.70
C GLY A 291 6.16 12.42 -10.21
N GLY A 292 5.98 12.56 -8.90
CA GLY A 292 4.84 13.24 -8.27
C GLY A 292 4.11 12.38 -7.25
N PHE A 293 3.06 12.92 -6.63
CA PHE A 293 2.19 12.15 -5.71
C PHE A 293 1.42 11.02 -6.40
N THR A 294 1.35 11.04 -7.73
CA THR A 294 0.74 9.96 -8.53
C THR A 294 1.73 8.88 -8.94
N GLY A 295 2.98 9.00 -8.52
CA GLY A 295 4.03 8.02 -8.75
C GLY A 295 3.72 6.67 -8.11
N PRO A 296 4.30 5.58 -8.62
CA PRO A 296 3.96 4.23 -8.18
C PRO A 296 4.23 3.99 -6.70
N VAL A 297 5.33 4.53 -6.15
CA VAL A 297 5.68 4.31 -4.74
C VAL A 297 4.85 5.21 -3.83
N ALA A 298 4.71 6.51 -4.15
CA ALA A 298 3.87 7.42 -3.37
C ALA A 298 2.42 6.92 -3.28
N ARG A 299 1.87 6.40 -4.39
CA ARG A 299 0.55 5.77 -4.40
C ARG A 299 0.48 4.53 -3.52
N SER A 300 1.45 3.63 -3.61
CA SER A 300 1.43 2.37 -2.85
C SER A 300 1.53 2.60 -1.34
N PHE A 301 2.19 3.67 -0.92
CA PHE A 301 2.29 4.10 0.48
C PHE A 301 1.23 5.12 0.89
N ASP A 302 0.29 5.46 0.00
CA ASP A 302 -0.77 6.45 0.23
C ASP A 302 -0.25 7.84 0.66
N VAL A 303 0.86 8.26 0.06
CA VAL A 303 1.50 9.56 0.35
C VAL A 303 0.85 10.66 -0.48
N TYR A 304 0.28 11.64 0.20
CA TYR A 304 -0.37 12.83 -0.41
C TYR A 304 0.10 14.15 0.21
N SER A 305 0.98 14.07 1.19
CA SER A 305 1.62 15.25 1.81
C SER A 305 3.06 14.91 2.20
N ILE A 306 3.92 15.92 2.22
CA ILE A 306 5.34 15.80 2.57
C ILE A 306 5.77 16.93 3.53
N PRO A 307 6.79 16.73 4.38
CA PRO A 307 7.60 15.50 4.53
C PRO A 307 6.79 14.35 5.13
N HIS A 308 7.06 13.13 4.68
CA HIS A 308 6.41 11.92 5.17
C HIS A 308 7.43 10.79 5.23
N THR A 309 7.57 10.16 6.37
CA THR A 309 8.55 9.08 6.58
C THR A 309 7.88 7.80 7.02
N PHE A 310 8.43 6.67 6.59
CA PHE A 310 8.06 5.34 7.03
C PHE A 310 9.30 4.59 7.54
N THR A 311 9.16 3.94 8.67
CA THR A 311 10.19 3.03 9.20
C THR A 311 9.71 1.60 9.11
N ILE A 312 10.50 0.75 8.45
CA ILE A 312 10.18 -0.66 8.18
C ILE A 312 11.26 -1.51 8.85
N ASP A 313 10.86 -2.56 9.56
CA ASP A 313 11.81 -3.47 10.21
C ASP A 313 12.40 -4.51 9.25
N ALA A 314 13.30 -5.34 9.78
CA ALA A 314 13.99 -6.39 9.03
C ALA A 314 13.08 -7.49 8.47
N ASP A 315 11.87 -7.66 9.01
CA ASP A 315 10.84 -8.57 8.50
C ASP A 315 9.99 -7.92 7.39
N GLY A 316 10.20 -6.63 7.10
CA GLY A 316 9.39 -5.86 6.16
C GLY A 316 8.09 -5.33 6.76
N VAL A 317 7.96 -5.35 8.09
CA VAL A 317 6.79 -4.82 8.81
C VAL A 317 6.92 -3.31 8.98
N LEU A 318 5.88 -2.58 8.65
CA LEU A 318 5.78 -1.15 8.86
C LEU A 318 5.64 -0.86 10.37
N GLN A 319 6.67 -0.26 10.95
CA GLN A 319 6.75 -0.01 12.38
C GLN A 319 6.28 1.39 12.76
N ASP A 320 6.51 2.35 11.88
CA ASP A 320 6.15 3.74 12.13
C ASP A 320 5.87 4.48 10.83
N GLU A 321 4.98 5.45 10.96
CA GLU A 321 4.60 6.39 9.91
C GLU A 321 4.51 7.78 10.54
N GLN A 322 5.19 8.76 9.94
CA GLN A 322 5.27 10.10 10.48
C GLN A 322 5.12 11.15 9.39
N ILE A 323 4.21 12.09 9.62
CA ILE A 323 4.05 13.30 8.80
C ILE A 323 4.70 14.45 9.56
N GLY A 324 5.65 15.15 8.89
CA GLY A 324 6.43 16.22 9.53
C GLY A 324 7.82 15.77 9.99
N ASP A 325 8.47 16.58 10.83
CA ASP A 325 9.90 16.56 11.20
C ASP A 325 10.23 15.90 12.55
N GLY A 326 9.56 14.84 12.93
CA GLY A 326 9.82 14.21 14.23
C GLY A 326 11.11 13.39 14.30
N SER A 327 11.62 13.18 15.52
CA SER A 327 12.82 12.39 15.76
C SER A 327 12.58 10.89 15.60
N ILE A 328 13.33 10.24 14.71
CA ILE A 328 13.28 8.80 14.41
C ILE A 328 14.43 8.01 15.03
N ASP A 329 15.47 8.66 15.56
CA ASP A 329 16.73 8.07 16.03
C ASP A 329 16.54 6.94 17.03
N GLY A 330 15.69 7.15 18.04
CA GLY A 330 15.45 6.16 19.10
C GLY A 330 14.74 4.91 18.57
N LYS A 331 13.86 5.08 17.60
CA LYS A 331 13.14 3.97 16.95
C LYS A 331 14.10 3.17 16.07
N LEU A 332 14.88 3.85 15.22
CA LEU A 332 15.88 3.19 14.37
C LEU A 332 16.87 2.37 15.19
N LYS A 333 17.38 2.91 16.31
CA LYS A 333 18.30 2.16 17.19
C LYS A 333 17.69 0.85 17.69
N LYS A 334 16.43 0.86 18.14
CA LYS A 334 15.73 -0.36 18.59
C LYS A 334 15.57 -1.38 17.47
N LEU A 335 15.17 -0.95 16.29
CA LEU A 335 14.96 -1.82 15.14
C LEU A 335 16.28 -2.41 14.64
N LEU A 336 17.36 -1.64 14.62
CA LEU A 336 18.69 -2.12 14.25
C LEU A 336 19.23 -3.15 15.25
N THR A 337 18.99 -2.96 16.54
CA THR A 337 19.36 -3.98 17.55
C THR A 337 18.64 -5.30 17.25
N ARG A 338 17.31 -5.25 17.02
CA ARG A 338 16.53 -6.45 16.66
C ARG A 338 17.01 -7.09 15.35
N ALA A 339 17.31 -6.29 14.32
CA ALA A 339 17.79 -6.81 13.05
C ALA A 339 19.12 -7.58 13.19
N ARG A 340 20.06 -7.08 14.02
CA ARG A 340 21.32 -7.78 14.32
C ARG A 340 21.08 -9.09 15.08
N GLU A 341 20.19 -9.11 16.06
CA GLU A 341 19.80 -10.31 16.80
C GLU A 341 19.22 -11.38 15.85
N MET A 342 18.36 -10.96 14.91
CA MET A 342 17.79 -11.86 13.89
C MET A 342 18.87 -12.44 12.98
N GLN A 343 19.83 -11.64 12.52
CA GLN A 343 20.95 -12.15 11.69
C GLN A 343 21.82 -13.14 12.46
N ALA A 344 22.11 -12.88 13.73
CA ALA A 344 22.90 -13.77 14.57
C ALA A 344 22.24 -15.15 14.78
N THR A 345 20.90 -15.21 14.78
CA THR A 345 20.16 -16.48 14.91
C THR A 345 20.07 -17.28 13.61
N VAL A 346 20.25 -16.64 12.45
CA VAL A 346 20.21 -17.28 11.12
C VAL A 346 21.55 -17.83 10.69
N THR A 347 22.66 -17.43 11.33
CA THR A 347 23.99 -17.95 11.06
C THR A 347 24.31 -19.07 12.11
N PRO A 348 24.00 -20.37 11.85
CA PRO A 348 24.49 -21.43 12.73
C PRO A 348 25.98 -21.53 12.49
N GLU A 349 26.74 -21.60 13.60
CA GLU A 349 28.15 -21.92 13.66
C GLU A 349 28.55 -23.09 12.73
N HIS A 350 29.11 -22.77 11.57
CA HIS A 350 30.07 -23.65 10.94
C HIS A 350 31.46 -23.27 11.45
N ALA A 351 31.64 -23.44 12.77
CA ALA A 351 32.94 -23.37 13.41
C ALA A 351 33.21 -24.72 14.05
N GLY A 352 34.05 -25.51 13.40
CA GLY A 352 34.96 -26.40 14.09
C GLY A 352 34.47 -27.79 14.41
N THR A 353 34.73 -28.74 13.50
CA THR A 353 35.34 -30.00 13.90
C THR A 353 36.42 -30.35 12.87
N SER A 354 37.59 -29.76 13.07
CA SER A 354 38.84 -30.44 12.70
C SER A 354 39.03 -31.59 13.69
N VAL A 355 38.72 -32.78 13.28
CA VAL A 355 39.16 -33.98 13.98
C VAL A 355 40.51 -34.36 13.39
N ASN A 356 41.50 -34.39 14.26
CA ASN A 356 42.84 -34.99 14.08
C ASN A 356 42.79 -36.40 13.50
#